data_e7ae3c4babaab93bf18af042b34660c2
#
_entry.id   e7ae3c4babaab93bf18af042b34660c2
#
_cell.length_a   1.000
_cell.length_b   1.000
_cell.length_c   1.000
_cell.angle_alpha   90.00
_cell.angle_beta   90.00
_cell.angle_gamma   90.00
#
_symmetry.space_group_name_H-M   'P 1'
#
loop_
_entity.id
_entity.type
_entity.pdbx_description
1 polymer ?
#
loop_
_entity_poly.entity_id
_entity_poly.type
_entity_poly.pdbx_seq_one_letter_code
_entity_poly.pdbx_strand_id
1 'polypeptide(L)'
;MRHGRTIAGILCGCLLIGSCDDGGEALIGPTNESVGGIWNGTDSQTGRPVLAIATESGTLHLIRADLVQYVGTLASLGTTVTGTLDAFAPPGLAFQDGSAHGYGTVTGTIHQRSTLDAAADFVTERGGAFGDTLTLSFAALYYRPSSLDRIAGTFTAAGTGAGYSISGAGAVFAQDATSGCVINGAVTIIDATYNAYGVSLSYASCSGEDAELNGLTLTGLATLDNTGTPEQALVSVAADGSKVARFVVLQRN
;
A
#
# COMPACT_ATOMS: atom_id res chain seq x y z
N MET A 1 -4.05 83.74 15.49
CA MET A 1 -4.55 84.06 16.85
C MET A 1 -4.36 82.82 17.70
N ARG A 2 -3.53 82.96 18.73
CA ARG A 2 -3.53 82.36 20.07
C ARG A 2 -3.75 80.88 20.20
N HIS A 3 -2.78 80.12 20.52
CA HIS A 3 -2.19 79.80 21.88
C HIS A 3 -2.94 78.71 22.60
N GLY A 4 -2.19 77.70 23.02
CA GLY A 4 -2.47 76.83 24.14
C GLY A 4 -1.53 75.65 24.24
N ARG A 5 -0.42 75.84 24.89
CA ARG A 5 0.49 74.82 25.45
C ARG A 5 -0.16 74.24 26.71
N THR A 6 0.02 72.95 26.95
CA THR A 6 0.31 72.55 28.35
C THR A 6 1.06 71.23 28.34
N ILE A 7 2.11 71.19 29.15
CA ILE A 7 3.10 70.17 29.50
C ILE A 7 2.58 69.45 30.75
N ALA A 8 2.95 68.18 30.88
CA ALA A 8 3.39 67.48 32.08
C ALA A 8 2.68 66.09 32.14
N GLY A 9 3.41 65.07 32.32
CA GLY A 9 3.93 64.51 33.48
C GLY A 9 4.48 63.12 33.23
N ILE A 10 5.77 62.97 33.45
CA ILE A 10 6.49 61.70 33.53
C ILE A 10 6.09 61.02 34.83
N LEU A 11 5.59 59.75 34.75
CA LEU A 11 5.63 58.86 35.91
C LEU A 11 6.24 57.53 35.49
N CYS A 12 7.50 57.37 35.95
CA CYS A 12 8.25 56.15 35.86
C CYS A 12 7.70 55.14 36.89
N GLY A 13 7.01 54.14 36.46
CA GLY A 13 6.57 53.05 37.28
C GLY A 13 7.29 51.76 36.87
N CYS A 14 8.36 51.42 37.58
CA CYS A 14 8.98 50.10 37.49
C CYS A 14 8.03 49.05 38.04
N LEU A 15 7.35 48.33 37.16
CA LEU A 15 6.73 47.07 37.54
C LEU A 15 7.74 45.96 37.25
N LEU A 16 8.20 45.34 38.33
CA LEU A 16 8.89 44.07 38.32
C LEU A 16 7.90 43.00 37.81
N ILE A 17 8.04 42.67 36.55
CA ILE A 17 7.35 41.49 36.01
C ILE A 17 8.19 40.28 36.39
N GLY A 18 7.77 39.57 37.44
CA GLY A 18 8.27 38.25 37.71
C GLY A 18 8.03 37.39 36.46
N SER A 19 9.10 36.92 35.86
CA SER A 19 9.02 35.83 34.86
C SER A 19 8.50 34.57 35.56
N CYS A 20 7.22 34.28 35.38
CA CYS A 20 6.73 32.92 35.52
C CYS A 20 7.36 32.17 34.35
N ASP A 21 8.41 31.46 34.66
CA ASP A 21 8.96 30.41 33.82
C ASP A 21 7.98 29.21 33.95
N ASP A 22 6.82 29.35 33.34
CA ASP A 22 5.97 28.22 33.09
C ASP A 22 6.67 27.37 32.03
N GLY A 23 7.55 26.50 32.51
CA GLY A 23 8.03 25.35 31.76
C GLY A 23 6.82 24.45 31.38
N GLY A 24 6.01 24.94 30.44
CA GLY A 24 5.03 24.13 29.76
C GLY A 24 5.80 23.07 28.99
N GLU A 25 6.01 21.91 29.60
CA GLU A 25 6.34 20.71 28.82
C GLU A 25 5.28 20.62 27.73
N ALA A 26 5.69 20.91 26.49
CA ALA A 26 4.85 20.59 25.35
C ALA A 26 4.55 19.10 25.48
N LEU A 27 3.30 18.77 25.76
CA LEU A 27 2.84 17.38 25.72
C LEU A 27 3.06 16.90 24.30
N ILE A 28 4.21 16.28 24.07
CA ILE A 28 4.49 15.57 22.83
C ILE A 28 3.52 14.40 22.85
N GLY A 29 2.41 14.54 22.12
CA GLY A 29 1.48 13.44 21.93
C GLY A 29 2.24 12.23 21.36
N PRO A 30 1.71 11.02 21.52
CA PRO A 30 2.35 9.83 20.97
C PRO A 30 2.58 10.05 19.47
N THR A 31 3.83 9.91 19.03
CA THR A 31 4.18 9.89 17.62
C THR A 31 3.51 8.68 16.97
N ASN A 32 2.77 8.90 15.89
CA ASN A 32 2.17 7.80 15.15
C ASN A 32 3.26 6.97 14.47
N GLU A 33 3.21 5.66 14.64
CA GLU A 33 4.12 4.77 13.96
C GLU A 33 3.71 4.61 12.48
N SER A 34 4.68 4.64 11.56
CA SER A 34 4.39 4.47 10.14
C SER A 34 4.01 3.02 9.83
N VAL A 35 2.95 2.85 9.05
CA VAL A 35 2.52 1.54 8.51
C VAL A 35 3.31 1.11 7.28
N GLY A 36 4.07 2.05 6.67
CA GLY A 36 4.86 1.80 5.46
C GLY A 36 5.85 0.65 5.66
N GLY A 37 5.91 -0.27 4.72
CA GLY A 37 6.77 -1.43 4.80
C GLY A 37 6.50 -2.47 3.73
N ILE A 38 7.47 -3.37 3.56
CA ILE A 38 7.24 -4.70 3.01
C ILE A 38 7.16 -5.62 4.23
N TRP A 39 6.05 -6.34 4.34
CA TRP A 39 5.74 -7.16 5.49
C TRP A 39 5.58 -8.62 5.05
N ASN A 40 6.26 -9.54 5.73
CA ASN A 40 6.16 -10.97 5.49
C ASN A 40 5.71 -11.67 6.75
N GLY A 41 4.87 -12.67 6.60
CA GLY A 41 4.39 -13.43 7.76
C GLY A 41 3.41 -14.51 7.39
N THR A 42 2.48 -14.76 8.27
CA THR A 42 1.47 -15.79 8.10
C THR A 42 0.10 -15.29 8.55
N ASP A 43 -0.92 -15.80 7.91
CA ASP A 43 -2.26 -15.85 8.46
C ASP A 43 -2.30 -16.96 9.52
N SER A 44 -2.58 -16.60 10.76
CA SER A 44 -2.52 -17.53 11.90
C SER A 44 -3.66 -18.55 11.89
N GLN A 45 -4.76 -18.30 11.17
CA GLN A 45 -5.88 -19.24 11.09
C GLN A 45 -5.59 -20.37 10.11
N THR A 46 -4.91 -20.08 9.01
CA THR A 46 -4.63 -21.06 7.96
C THR A 46 -3.17 -21.50 7.90
N GLY A 47 -2.26 -20.78 8.59
CA GLY A 47 -0.81 -20.96 8.50
C GLY A 47 -0.21 -20.55 7.15
N ARG A 48 -0.99 -19.91 6.28
CA ARG A 48 -0.53 -19.54 4.93
C ARG A 48 0.40 -18.35 4.97
N PRO A 49 1.46 -18.39 4.16
CA PRO A 49 2.33 -17.22 3.97
C PRO A 49 1.56 -16.03 3.43
N VAL A 50 1.98 -14.85 3.89
CA VAL A 50 1.42 -13.56 3.50
C VAL A 50 2.56 -12.62 3.15
N LEU A 51 2.39 -11.88 2.07
CA LEU A 51 3.21 -10.72 1.69
C LEU A 51 2.32 -9.48 1.69
N ALA A 52 2.79 -8.39 2.30
CA ALA A 52 2.12 -7.11 2.17
C ALA A 52 3.10 -6.00 1.77
N ILE A 53 2.62 -5.09 0.94
CA ILE A 53 3.31 -3.86 0.55
C ILE A 53 2.43 -2.72 1.06
N ALA A 54 2.96 -1.90 1.94
CA ALA A 54 2.29 -0.71 2.43
C ALA A 54 3.15 0.54 2.17
N THR A 55 2.53 1.61 1.73
CA THR A 55 3.19 2.91 1.56
C THR A 55 3.23 3.68 2.87
N GLU A 56 4.08 4.71 2.97
CA GLU A 56 4.08 5.64 4.13
C GLU A 56 2.75 6.38 4.29
N SER A 57 1.98 6.54 3.21
CA SER A 57 0.64 7.14 3.22
C SER A 57 -0.48 6.17 3.60
N GLY A 58 -0.16 4.89 3.82
CA GLY A 58 -1.10 3.88 4.28
C GLY A 58 -1.77 3.05 3.19
N THR A 59 -1.50 3.26 1.90
CA THR A 59 -2.01 2.36 0.86
C THR A 59 -1.43 0.97 1.07
N LEU A 60 -2.30 -0.03 1.15
CA LEU A 60 -1.95 -1.44 1.42
C LEU A 60 -2.38 -2.34 0.26
N HIS A 61 -1.48 -3.22 -0.14
CA HIS A 61 -1.78 -4.44 -0.90
C HIS A 61 -1.18 -5.64 -0.17
N LEU A 62 -2.03 -6.57 0.22
CA LEU A 62 -1.66 -7.80 0.92
C LEU A 62 -2.08 -9.00 0.09
N ILE A 63 -1.18 -9.95 -0.05
CA ILE A 63 -1.37 -11.16 -0.85
C ILE A 63 -1.11 -12.39 0.02
N ARG A 64 -2.08 -13.28 0.11
CA ARG A 64 -1.91 -14.60 0.72
C ARG A 64 -1.36 -15.61 -0.30
N ALA A 65 -0.74 -16.66 0.16
CA ALA A 65 -0.18 -17.71 -0.70
C ALA A 65 -1.22 -18.43 -1.57
N ASP A 66 -2.51 -18.37 -1.23
CA ASP A 66 -3.62 -18.86 -2.06
C ASP A 66 -4.15 -17.81 -3.05
N LEU A 67 -3.43 -16.71 -3.23
CA LEU A 67 -3.72 -15.60 -4.14
C LEU A 67 -4.96 -14.76 -3.76
N VAL A 68 -5.55 -14.95 -2.57
CA VAL A 68 -6.49 -13.97 -2.02
C VAL A 68 -5.74 -12.66 -1.79
N GLN A 69 -6.32 -11.55 -2.21
CA GLN A 69 -5.73 -10.23 -2.05
C GLN A 69 -6.60 -9.34 -1.15
N TYR A 70 -5.95 -8.58 -0.28
CA TYR A 70 -6.58 -7.52 0.50
C TYR A 70 -5.99 -6.18 0.08
N VAL A 71 -6.83 -5.26 -0.35
CA VAL A 71 -6.42 -3.95 -0.87
C VAL A 71 -7.17 -2.86 -0.12
N GLY A 72 -6.47 -1.83 0.30
CA GLY A 72 -7.14 -0.71 0.98
C GLY A 72 -6.18 0.25 1.64
N THR A 73 -6.60 0.79 2.77
CA THR A 73 -5.83 1.81 3.48
C THR A 73 -5.68 1.48 4.96
N LEU A 74 -4.51 1.78 5.50
CA LEU A 74 -4.19 1.71 6.92
C LEU A 74 -3.90 3.11 7.46
N ALA A 75 -4.27 3.35 8.70
CA ALA A 75 -3.85 4.51 9.47
C ALA A 75 -3.38 4.07 10.85
N SER A 76 -2.46 4.80 11.46
CA SER A 76 -1.98 4.56 12.82
C SER A 76 -2.28 5.74 13.74
N LEU A 77 -2.56 5.42 15.00
CA LEU A 77 -2.61 6.38 16.11
C LEU A 77 -1.77 5.80 17.25
N GLY A 78 -0.59 6.38 17.48
CA GLY A 78 0.42 5.73 18.30
C GLY A 78 0.84 4.41 17.65
N THR A 79 0.68 3.30 18.36
CA THR A 79 0.94 1.93 17.88
C THR A 79 -0.33 1.23 17.37
N THR A 80 -1.51 1.81 17.54
CA THR A 80 -2.76 1.21 17.07
C THR A 80 -2.94 1.45 15.59
N VAL A 81 -3.19 0.40 14.83
CA VAL A 81 -3.50 0.43 13.40
C VAL A 81 -4.97 0.17 13.18
N THR A 82 -5.58 0.93 12.29
CA THR A 82 -6.95 0.71 11.80
C THR A 82 -6.98 0.91 10.28
N GLY A 83 -7.98 0.32 9.62
CA GLY A 83 -8.12 0.50 8.18
C GLY A 83 -9.39 -0.11 7.61
N THR A 84 -9.58 0.13 6.31
CA THR A 84 -10.62 -0.51 5.50
C THR A 84 -9.98 -1.26 4.35
N LEU A 85 -10.50 -2.43 4.06
CA LEU A 85 -9.96 -3.34 3.07
C LEU A 85 -11.07 -3.89 2.18
N ASP A 86 -10.76 -4.03 0.92
CA ASP A 86 -11.46 -4.88 -0.03
C ASP A 86 -10.75 -6.23 -0.10
N ALA A 87 -11.50 -7.32 -0.09
CA ALA A 87 -11.01 -8.67 -0.23
C ALA A 87 -11.41 -9.23 -1.60
N PHE A 88 -10.45 -9.78 -2.32
CA PHE A 88 -10.64 -10.34 -3.65
C PHE A 88 -10.30 -11.82 -3.63
N ALA A 89 -11.22 -12.65 -4.10
CA ALA A 89 -10.93 -14.06 -4.37
C ALA A 89 -9.93 -14.20 -5.54
N PRO A 90 -9.16 -15.29 -5.60
CA PRO A 90 -8.29 -15.55 -6.74
C PRO A 90 -9.07 -15.62 -8.06
N PRO A 91 -8.45 -15.29 -9.21
CA PRO A 91 -9.09 -15.40 -10.51
C PRO A 91 -9.73 -16.79 -10.72
N GLY A 92 -10.98 -16.81 -11.21
CA GLY A 92 -11.74 -18.04 -11.46
C GLY A 92 -12.23 -18.76 -10.20
N LEU A 93 -11.94 -18.24 -9.00
CA LEU A 93 -12.38 -18.80 -7.72
C LEU A 93 -13.34 -17.86 -6.99
N ALA A 94 -13.94 -18.37 -5.91
CA ALA A 94 -14.85 -17.63 -5.08
C ALA A 94 -14.62 -17.96 -3.60
N PHE A 95 -15.05 -17.06 -2.72
CA PHE A 95 -15.21 -17.34 -1.29
C PHE A 95 -16.26 -18.43 -1.06
N GLN A 96 -16.35 -18.93 0.16
CA GLN A 96 -17.20 -20.09 0.49
C GLN A 96 -18.67 -19.91 0.10
N ASP A 97 -19.18 -18.67 0.09
CA ASP A 97 -20.56 -18.34 -0.27
C ASP A 97 -20.74 -18.08 -1.79
N GLY A 98 -19.70 -18.23 -2.58
CA GLY A 98 -19.69 -17.99 -4.02
C GLY A 98 -19.50 -16.52 -4.41
N SER A 99 -19.12 -15.63 -3.49
CA SER A 99 -18.75 -14.23 -3.78
C SER A 99 -17.30 -14.16 -4.26
N ALA A 100 -17.02 -13.28 -5.22
CA ALA A 100 -15.65 -12.99 -5.66
C ALA A 100 -15.01 -11.85 -4.87
N HIS A 101 -15.82 -11.05 -4.18
CA HIS A 101 -15.41 -9.84 -3.48
C HIS A 101 -16.07 -9.75 -2.11
N GLY A 102 -15.37 -9.09 -1.17
CA GLY A 102 -15.85 -8.71 0.15
C GLY A 102 -15.21 -7.39 0.56
N TYR A 103 -15.73 -6.80 1.60
CA TYR A 103 -15.20 -5.58 2.20
C TYR A 103 -15.14 -5.74 3.71
N GLY A 104 -14.22 -5.04 4.34
CA GLY A 104 -14.02 -5.21 5.77
C GLY A 104 -13.18 -4.13 6.41
N THR A 105 -12.91 -4.36 7.67
CA THR A 105 -12.05 -3.51 8.50
C THR A 105 -10.90 -4.31 9.05
N VAL A 106 -9.81 -3.62 9.33
CA VAL A 106 -8.65 -4.18 10.00
C VAL A 106 -8.32 -3.34 11.23
N THR A 107 -7.95 -4.03 12.30
CA THR A 107 -7.41 -3.43 13.52
C THR A 107 -6.18 -4.18 13.97
N GLY A 108 -5.23 -3.48 14.59
CA GLY A 108 -4.00 -4.15 15.00
C GLY A 108 -3.07 -3.27 15.81
N THR A 109 -1.88 -3.82 16.05
CA THR A 109 -0.78 -3.14 16.73
C THR A 109 0.46 -3.20 15.86
N ILE A 110 1.10 -2.05 15.67
CA ILE A 110 2.36 -1.95 14.94
C ILE A 110 3.49 -1.54 15.88
N HIS A 111 4.63 -2.17 15.67
CA HIS A 111 5.94 -1.68 16.10
C HIS A 111 6.72 -1.35 14.84
N GLN A 112 6.82 -0.07 14.54
CA GLN A 112 7.36 0.45 13.29
C GLN A 112 8.68 -0.24 12.92
N ARG A 113 8.76 -0.71 11.67
CA ARG A 113 9.95 -1.39 11.13
C ARG A 113 10.33 -2.68 11.89
N SER A 114 9.39 -3.29 12.58
CA SER A 114 9.57 -4.52 13.34
C SER A 114 8.44 -5.51 13.11
N THR A 115 7.28 -5.29 13.72
CA THR A 115 6.14 -6.20 13.63
C THR A 115 4.82 -5.46 13.38
N LEU A 116 3.88 -6.15 12.75
CA LEU A 116 2.50 -5.74 12.59
C LEU A 116 1.61 -6.95 12.87
N ASP A 117 0.89 -6.91 13.98
CA ASP A 117 -0.11 -7.90 14.35
C ASP A 117 -1.50 -7.30 14.13
N ALA A 118 -2.33 -7.95 13.31
CA ALA A 118 -3.60 -7.40 12.90
C ALA A 118 -4.68 -8.48 12.76
N ALA A 119 -5.92 -8.09 13.03
CA ALA A 119 -7.11 -8.87 12.72
C ALA A 119 -7.95 -8.12 11.69
N ALA A 120 -8.39 -8.81 10.67
CA ALA A 120 -9.25 -8.29 9.63
C ALA A 120 -10.56 -9.10 9.60
N ASP A 121 -11.68 -8.38 9.56
CA ASP A 121 -13.02 -8.95 9.49
C ASP A 121 -13.70 -8.48 8.21
N PHE A 122 -14.23 -9.41 7.43
CA PHE A 122 -14.82 -9.17 6.13
C PHE A 122 -16.26 -9.64 6.06
N VAL A 123 -17.05 -8.93 5.26
CA VAL A 123 -18.37 -9.34 4.80
C VAL A 123 -18.34 -9.41 3.29
N THR A 124 -18.75 -10.54 2.73
CA THR A 124 -18.84 -10.74 1.30
C THR A 124 -20.12 -10.11 0.73
N GLU A 125 -20.19 -9.97 -0.59
CA GLU A 125 -21.37 -9.40 -1.26
C GLU A 125 -22.65 -10.18 -1.03
N ARG A 126 -22.56 -11.48 -0.73
CA ARG A 126 -23.71 -12.34 -0.41
C ARG A 126 -23.99 -12.44 1.08
N GLY A 127 -23.28 -11.68 1.90
CA GLY A 127 -23.47 -11.63 3.35
C GLY A 127 -22.72 -12.72 4.11
N GLY A 128 -21.86 -13.50 3.46
CA GLY A 128 -20.93 -14.38 4.16
C GLY A 128 -19.92 -13.57 4.97
N ALA A 129 -19.50 -14.10 6.11
CA ALA A 129 -18.49 -13.46 6.94
C ALA A 129 -17.25 -14.35 7.06
N PHE A 130 -16.07 -13.73 7.03
CA PHE A 130 -14.80 -14.40 7.30
C PHE A 130 -13.81 -13.40 7.90
N GLY A 131 -12.75 -13.91 8.51
CA GLY A 131 -11.70 -13.06 9.07
C GLY A 131 -10.35 -13.74 8.95
N ASP A 132 -9.30 -12.93 9.05
CA ASP A 132 -7.91 -13.37 9.12
C ASP A 132 -7.21 -12.71 10.30
N THR A 133 -6.29 -13.43 10.92
CA THR A 133 -5.38 -12.88 11.92
C THR A 133 -3.96 -12.98 11.41
N LEU A 134 -3.30 -11.86 11.32
CA LEU A 134 -2.02 -11.70 10.66
C LEU A 134 -0.92 -11.43 11.68
N THR A 135 0.19 -12.14 11.57
CA THR A 135 1.43 -11.84 12.29
C THR A 135 2.52 -11.61 11.27
N LEU A 136 2.93 -10.35 11.13
CA LEU A 136 3.81 -9.89 10.08
C LEU A 136 5.09 -9.30 10.66
N SER A 137 6.21 -9.59 9.99
CA SER A 137 7.53 -9.05 10.26
C SER A 137 7.99 -8.13 9.14
N PHE A 138 8.65 -7.05 9.51
CA PHE A 138 9.19 -6.07 8.56
C PHE A 138 10.36 -6.66 7.77
N ALA A 139 10.35 -6.47 6.46
CA ALA A 139 11.45 -6.83 5.58
C ALA A 139 12.34 -5.61 5.27
N ALA A 140 13.62 -5.69 5.60
CA ALA A 140 14.60 -4.64 5.32
C ALA A 140 14.73 -4.29 3.82
N LEU A 141 14.22 -5.14 2.94
CA LEU A 141 14.07 -4.90 1.51
C LEU A 141 13.32 -3.58 1.20
N TYR A 142 12.45 -3.13 2.09
CA TYR A 142 11.73 -1.86 1.96
C TYR A 142 12.65 -0.64 1.90
N TYR A 143 13.79 -0.67 2.57
CA TYR A 143 14.78 0.44 2.58
C TYR A 143 15.59 0.56 1.28
N ARG A 144 15.39 -0.34 0.34
CA ARG A 144 16.03 -0.23 -0.97
C ARG A 144 15.42 0.94 -1.74
N PRO A 145 16.20 1.96 -2.14
CA PRO A 145 15.65 3.09 -2.89
C PRO A 145 15.03 2.65 -4.21
N SER A 146 13.87 3.23 -4.56
CA SER A 146 13.23 3.02 -5.84
C SER A 146 13.75 3.99 -6.91
N SER A 147 13.84 3.52 -8.16
CA SER A 147 14.02 4.36 -9.35
C SER A 147 13.45 3.65 -10.56
N LEU A 148 13.07 4.41 -11.59
CA LEU A 148 12.57 3.83 -12.84
C LEU A 148 13.64 3.00 -13.54
N ASP A 149 14.90 3.39 -13.47
CA ASP A 149 16.01 2.63 -14.05
C ASP A 149 16.18 1.24 -13.39
N ARG A 150 15.86 1.11 -12.09
CA ARG A 150 15.94 -0.17 -11.38
C ARG A 150 14.84 -1.14 -11.81
N ILE A 151 13.62 -0.63 -12.01
CA ILE A 151 12.49 -1.48 -12.38
C ILE A 151 12.39 -1.66 -13.90
N ALA A 152 13.08 -0.84 -14.69
CA ALA A 152 13.13 -0.99 -16.14
C ALA A 152 13.79 -2.31 -16.55
N GLY A 153 13.29 -2.91 -17.63
CA GLY A 153 13.82 -4.15 -18.16
C GLY A 153 12.75 -5.02 -18.84
N THR A 154 13.15 -6.23 -19.17
CA THR A 154 12.25 -7.27 -19.67
C THR A 154 12.05 -8.34 -18.61
N PHE A 155 10.83 -8.83 -18.52
CA PHE A 155 10.43 -9.79 -17.51
C PHE A 155 9.54 -10.87 -18.13
N THR A 156 9.49 -12.02 -17.48
CA THR A 156 8.55 -13.09 -17.78
C THR A 156 7.65 -13.31 -16.57
N ALA A 157 6.34 -13.29 -16.78
CA ALA A 157 5.38 -13.57 -15.72
C ALA A 157 5.45 -15.04 -15.30
N ALA A 158 5.65 -15.30 -14.01
CA ALA A 158 5.61 -16.64 -13.46
C ALA A 158 4.20 -17.23 -13.63
N GLY A 159 4.14 -18.48 -14.06
CA GLY A 159 2.88 -19.21 -14.25
C GLY A 159 2.29 -19.08 -15.66
N THR A 160 2.25 -17.92 -16.28
CA THR A 160 1.69 -17.73 -17.63
C THR A 160 2.75 -17.68 -18.73
N GLY A 161 3.96 -17.30 -18.39
CA GLY A 161 5.05 -17.07 -19.37
C GLY A 161 4.89 -15.79 -20.20
N ALA A 162 3.90 -14.93 -19.87
CA ALA A 162 3.68 -13.67 -20.58
C ALA A 162 4.91 -12.76 -20.44
N GLY A 163 5.33 -12.17 -21.56
CA GLY A 163 6.45 -11.23 -21.61
C GLY A 163 6.02 -9.82 -21.24
N TYR A 164 6.72 -9.20 -20.31
CA TYR A 164 6.55 -7.80 -19.91
C TYR A 164 7.78 -6.98 -20.24
N SER A 165 7.58 -5.75 -20.67
CA SER A 165 8.63 -4.75 -20.78
C SER A 165 8.27 -3.51 -19.99
N ILE A 166 9.23 -2.99 -19.23
CA ILE A 166 9.13 -1.73 -18.48
C ILE A 166 10.24 -0.82 -19.00
N SER A 167 9.88 0.31 -19.57
CA SER A 167 10.85 1.27 -20.10
C SER A 167 11.51 2.08 -18.97
N GLY A 168 12.65 2.74 -19.24
CA GLY A 168 13.29 3.68 -18.31
C GLY A 168 12.42 4.91 -17.96
N ALA A 169 11.34 5.15 -18.71
CA ALA A 169 10.32 6.17 -18.39
C ALA A 169 9.13 5.59 -17.62
N GLY A 170 9.17 4.30 -17.24
CA GLY A 170 8.12 3.62 -16.49
C GLY A 170 6.95 3.11 -17.33
N ALA A 171 6.96 3.27 -18.67
CA ALA A 171 5.89 2.72 -19.49
C ALA A 171 5.96 1.19 -19.52
N VAL A 172 4.80 0.55 -19.30
CA VAL A 172 4.63 -0.91 -19.27
C VAL A 172 3.94 -1.37 -20.54
N PHE A 173 4.46 -2.42 -21.14
CA PHE A 173 3.78 -3.17 -22.18
C PHE A 173 3.93 -4.67 -21.92
N ALA A 174 2.82 -5.42 -22.10
CA ALA A 174 2.85 -6.87 -22.10
C ALA A 174 1.82 -7.44 -23.06
N GLN A 175 2.08 -8.66 -23.50
CA GLN A 175 1.14 -9.47 -24.25
C GLN A 175 1.16 -10.89 -23.73
N ASP A 176 0.01 -11.39 -23.37
CA ASP A 176 -0.19 -12.78 -22.95
C ASP A 176 -0.77 -13.56 -24.14
N ALA A 177 0.01 -14.47 -24.70
CA ALA A 177 -0.43 -15.28 -25.81
C ALA A 177 -1.52 -16.31 -25.45
N THR A 178 -1.65 -16.65 -24.15
CA THR A 178 -2.63 -17.62 -23.67
C THR A 178 -4.03 -17.02 -23.58
N SER A 179 -4.14 -15.86 -22.95
CA SER A 179 -5.42 -15.14 -22.80
C SER A 179 -5.68 -14.12 -23.91
N GLY A 180 -4.68 -13.84 -24.76
CA GLY A 180 -4.74 -12.80 -25.79
C GLY A 180 -4.67 -11.38 -25.23
N CYS A 181 -4.56 -11.21 -23.92
CA CYS A 181 -4.52 -9.90 -23.29
C CYS A 181 -3.35 -9.05 -23.81
N VAL A 182 -3.65 -7.82 -24.20
CA VAL A 182 -2.71 -6.74 -24.41
C VAL A 182 -2.79 -5.82 -23.19
N ILE A 183 -1.66 -5.61 -22.53
CA ILE A 183 -1.55 -4.84 -21.29
C ILE A 183 -0.67 -3.63 -21.56
N ASN A 184 -1.21 -2.46 -21.32
CA ASN A 184 -0.47 -1.19 -21.35
C ASN A 184 -0.57 -0.53 -19.99
N GLY A 185 0.47 0.21 -19.61
CA GLY A 185 0.42 0.84 -18.30
C GLY A 185 1.62 1.68 -17.97
N ALA A 186 1.74 2.00 -16.69
CA ALA A 186 2.84 2.77 -16.17
C ALA A 186 3.22 2.31 -14.76
N VAL A 187 4.52 2.39 -14.48
CA VAL A 187 5.10 2.34 -13.14
C VAL A 187 5.54 3.75 -12.78
N THR A 188 5.26 4.15 -11.54
CA THR A 188 5.64 5.46 -10.99
C THR A 188 6.38 5.30 -9.67
N ILE A 189 7.21 6.28 -9.34
CA ILE A 189 7.87 6.37 -8.04
C ILE A 189 6.90 7.04 -7.07
N ILE A 190 6.60 6.37 -5.95
CA ILE A 190 5.80 6.94 -4.86
C ILE A 190 6.71 7.76 -3.93
N ASP A 191 7.75 7.13 -3.43
CA ASP A 191 8.81 7.74 -2.64
C ASP A 191 10.14 7.06 -3.00
N ALA A 192 11.10 7.85 -3.49
CA ALA A 192 12.39 7.33 -3.95
C ALA A 192 13.23 6.68 -2.83
N THR A 193 12.89 6.92 -1.57
CA THR A 193 13.57 6.35 -0.40
C THR A 193 13.26 4.86 -0.23
N TYR A 194 12.08 4.41 -0.68
CA TYR A 194 11.57 3.08 -0.37
C TYR A 194 11.32 2.24 -1.61
N ASN A 195 11.39 0.94 -1.46
CA ASN A 195 11.17 -0.05 -2.51
C ASN A 195 9.66 -0.32 -2.73
N ALA A 196 8.93 0.73 -3.03
CA ALA A 196 7.52 0.67 -3.38
C ALA A 196 7.24 1.56 -4.58
N TYR A 197 6.57 1.00 -5.57
CA TYR A 197 6.22 1.65 -6.83
C TYR A 197 4.71 1.68 -6.97
N GLY A 198 4.17 2.76 -7.51
CA GLY A 198 2.80 2.79 -8.00
C GLY A 198 2.70 2.13 -9.37
N VAL A 199 1.61 1.39 -9.60
CA VAL A 199 1.38 0.70 -10.87
C VAL A 199 -0.03 0.99 -11.36
N SER A 200 -0.16 1.19 -12.68
CA SER A 200 -1.45 1.28 -13.37
C SER A 200 -1.37 0.45 -14.64
N LEU A 201 -2.30 -0.50 -14.81
CA LEU A 201 -2.34 -1.43 -15.95
C LEU A 201 -3.72 -1.42 -16.58
N SER A 202 -3.80 -1.15 -17.88
CA SER A 202 -5.03 -1.21 -18.68
C SER A 202 -5.01 -2.44 -19.56
N TYR A 203 -6.12 -3.17 -19.61
CA TYR A 203 -6.25 -4.46 -20.27
C TYR A 203 -7.17 -4.36 -21.48
N ALA A 204 -6.78 -5.00 -22.58
CA ALA A 204 -7.56 -5.10 -23.81
C ALA A 204 -7.33 -6.45 -24.50
N SER A 205 -8.27 -6.85 -25.36
CA SER A 205 -8.21 -8.07 -26.17
C SER A 205 -8.10 -9.37 -25.39
N CYS A 206 -8.46 -9.34 -24.12
CA CYS A 206 -8.47 -10.52 -23.25
C CYS A 206 -9.60 -11.48 -23.64
N SER A 207 -9.35 -12.76 -23.52
CA SER A 207 -10.30 -13.85 -23.79
C SER A 207 -10.33 -14.88 -22.65
N GLY A 208 -11.26 -15.81 -22.70
CA GLY A 208 -11.40 -16.86 -21.68
C GLY A 208 -11.75 -16.27 -20.31
N GLU A 209 -11.08 -16.75 -19.27
CA GLU A 209 -11.29 -16.31 -17.89
C GLU A 209 -10.87 -14.85 -17.65
N ASP A 210 -9.96 -14.32 -18.46
CA ASP A 210 -9.52 -12.93 -18.36
C ASP A 210 -10.39 -11.95 -19.17
N ALA A 211 -11.44 -12.39 -19.85
CA ALA A 211 -12.31 -11.52 -20.64
C ALA A 211 -12.94 -10.39 -19.79
N GLU A 212 -13.13 -10.61 -18.52
CA GLU A 212 -13.64 -9.59 -17.56
C GLU A 212 -12.70 -8.39 -17.40
N LEU A 213 -11.41 -8.53 -17.75
CA LEU A 213 -10.42 -7.44 -17.67
C LEU A 213 -10.55 -6.41 -18.79
N ASN A 214 -11.22 -6.74 -19.90
CA ASN A 214 -11.32 -5.85 -21.05
C ASN A 214 -11.91 -4.49 -20.69
N GLY A 215 -11.14 -3.43 -21.00
CA GLY A 215 -11.50 -2.06 -20.71
C GLY A 215 -11.28 -1.62 -19.26
N LEU A 216 -10.82 -2.51 -18.38
CA LEU A 216 -10.47 -2.15 -17.01
C LEU A 216 -9.07 -1.55 -16.94
N THR A 217 -8.92 -0.64 -16.00
CA THR A 217 -7.61 -0.17 -15.51
C THR A 217 -7.49 -0.60 -14.05
N LEU A 218 -6.47 -1.40 -13.77
CA LEU A 218 -6.14 -1.84 -12.43
C LEU A 218 -4.99 -1.01 -11.90
N THR A 219 -5.12 -0.51 -10.68
CA THR A 219 -4.08 0.27 -9.99
C THR A 219 -3.58 -0.46 -8.76
N GLY A 220 -2.37 -0.17 -8.33
CA GLY A 220 -1.84 -0.79 -7.14
C GLY A 220 -0.36 -0.55 -6.90
N LEU A 221 0.28 -1.52 -6.29
CA LEU A 221 1.65 -1.43 -5.81
C LEU A 221 2.53 -2.52 -6.43
N ALA A 222 3.80 -2.19 -6.58
CA ALA A 222 4.85 -3.16 -6.88
C ALA A 222 6.06 -2.96 -5.98
N THR A 223 6.86 -4.02 -5.85
CA THR A 223 8.18 -3.99 -5.21
C THR A 223 9.16 -4.86 -6.00
N LEU A 224 10.45 -4.54 -5.92
CA LEU A 224 11.51 -5.37 -6.49
C LEU A 224 12.13 -6.25 -5.40
N ASP A 225 12.12 -7.55 -5.62
CA ASP A 225 12.81 -8.53 -4.77
C ASP A 225 14.06 -9.05 -5.49
N ASN A 226 15.23 -8.70 -4.96
CA ASN A 226 16.54 -9.15 -5.43
C ASN A 226 17.22 -10.09 -4.44
N THR A 227 16.49 -10.63 -3.49
CA THR A 227 17.03 -11.62 -2.53
C THR A 227 17.26 -12.96 -3.20
N GLY A 228 16.59 -13.22 -4.32
CA GLY A 228 16.75 -14.37 -5.19
C GLY A 228 17.39 -14.06 -6.55
N THR A 229 17.65 -15.08 -7.33
CA THR A 229 18.11 -14.99 -8.72
C THR A 229 17.21 -15.88 -9.57
N PRO A 230 16.53 -15.35 -10.60
CA PRO A 230 16.54 -13.95 -11.04
C PRO A 230 15.83 -12.99 -10.07
N GLU A 231 16.15 -11.69 -10.18
CA GLU A 231 15.38 -10.63 -9.49
C GLU A 231 13.93 -10.67 -9.94
N GLN A 232 13.03 -10.39 -9.04
CA GLN A 232 11.58 -10.41 -9.29
C GLN A 232 10.95 -9.04 -9.02
N ALA A 233 9.94 -8.69 -9.82
CA ALA A 233 8.99 -7.64 -9.47
C ALA A 233 7.68 -8.31 -9.01
N LEU A 234 7.24 -7.98 -7.81
CA LEU A 234 5.98 -8.44 -7.23
C LEU A 234 4.96 -7.33 -7.44
N VAL A 235 3.92 -7.59 -8.22
CA VAL A 235 2.93 -6.60 -8.64
C VAL A 235 1.56 -7.02 -8.17
N SER A 236 0.90 -6.19 -7.36
CA SER A 236 -0.49 -6.37 -6.93
C SER A 236 -1.31 -5.18 -7.35
N VAL A 237 -2.34 -5.42 -8.13
CA VAL A 237 -3.23 -4.38 -8.68
C VAL A 237 -4.69 -4.81 -8.54
N ALA A 238 -5.58 -3.84 -8.35
CA ALA A 238 -7.01 -4.04 -8.30
C ALA A 238 -7.73 -2.95 -9.08
N ALA A 239 -8.90 -3.25 -9.62
CA ALA A 239 -9.71 -2.25 -10.27
C ALA A 239 -10.63 -1.57 -9.24
N ASP A 240 -10.59 -0.24 -9.20
CA ASP A 240 -11.44 0.55 -8.33
C ASP A 240 -12.92 0.32 -8.68
N GLY A 241 -13.73 0.07 -7.64
CA GLY A 241 -15.16 -0.20 -7.78
C GLY A 241 -15.51 -1.48 -8.54
N SER A 242 -14.56 -2.36 -8.84
CA SER A 242 -14.78 -3.67 -9.45
C SER A 242 -14.40 -4.80 -8.50
N LYS A 243 -14.74 -6.04 -8.90
CA LYS A 243 -14.48 -7.25 -8.12
C LYS A 243 -13.21 -7.97 -8.56
N VAL A 244 -12.29 -7.23 -9.17
CA VAL A 244 -11.15 -7.83 -9.86
C VAL A 244 -9.85 -7.30 -9.29
N ALA A 245 -8.99 -8.22 -8.88
CA ALA A 245 -7.60 -7.96 -8.54
C ALA A 245 -6.69 -8.96 -9.24
N ARG A 246 -5.45 -8.58 -9.48
CA ARG A 246 -4.42 -9.44 -10.06
C ARG A 246 -3.13 -9.31 -9.28
N PHE A 247 -2.50 -10.46 -9.03
CA PHE A 247 -1.15 -10.54 -8.51
C PHE A 247 -0.25 -11.23 -9.53
N VAL A 248 0.86 -10.62 -9.85
CA VAL A 248 1.81 -11.15 -10.84
C VAL A 248 3.21 -11.09 -10.26
N VAL A 249 3.92 -12.21 -10.37
CA VAL A 249 5.36 -12.28 -10.11
C VAL A 249 6.08 -12.22 -11.45
N LEU A 250 6.84 -11.17 -11.67
CA LEU A 250 7.60 -10.91 -12.88
C LEU A 250 9.06 -11.24 -12.64
N GLN A 251 9.59 -12.27 -13.29
CA GLN A 251 11.00 -12.66 -13.21
C GLN A 251 11.80 -11.89 -14.26
N ARG A 252 12.87 -11.25 -13.84
CA ARG A 252 13.77 -10.51 -14.76
C ARG A 252 14.50 -11.48 -15.70
N ASN A 253 14.51 -11.16 -16.99
CA ASN A 253 15.22 -11.95 -18.03
C ASN A 253 16.71 -11.64 -18.08
#